data_de799820473d6f0b2749c31d48f7f909
#
_entry.id   de799820473d6f0b2749c31d48f7f909
#
_cell.length_a   1.000
_cell.length_b   1.000
_cell.length_c   1.000
_cell.angle_alpha   90.00
_cell.angle_beta   90.00
_cell.angle_gamma   90.00
#
_symmetry.space_group_name_H-M   'P 1'
#
loop_
_entity.id
_entity.type
_entity.pdbx_description
1 polymer ?
#
loop_
_entity_poly.entity_id
_entity_poly.type
_entity_poly.pdbx_seq_one_letter_code
_entity_poly.pdbx_strand_id
1 'polypeptide(L)'
;VDLEEDTGMTIAMHWHDWLALFGQYMLLSLLSISGAITTVPDMHRYLVAQHGWLTDAQFSSSVAIAQAAPGPNVLFVALMGWNVGLNAGGGIGGGPGAWLLGFFGLLVTMVGIMLPSTTLTYFATRWGHRNRTRREVRAFKQGMAPVVVGLLIATGWVLAAGNHAGNAPAWHLWLLTGAAALIVWRTRIHLLWLLGAGAVLGAIGFV
;
A
#
# COMPACT_ATOMS: atom_id res chain seq x y z
N VAL A 1 -32.46 -9.67 -11.02
CA VAL A 1 -31.19 -9.23 -10.44
C VAL A 1 -31.51 -7.97 -9.67
N ASP A 2 -31.82 -8.16 -8.38
CA ASP A 2 -32.07 -7.07 -7.45
C ASP A 2 -30.74 -6.33 -7.28
N LEU A 3 -30.66 -5.15 -7.88
CA LEU A 3 -29.70 -4.14 -7.49
C LEU A 3 -30.17 -3.63 -6.12
N GLU A 4 -29.78 -4.31 -5.04
CA GLU A 4 -29.83 -3.69 -3.73
C GLU A 4 -29.04 -2.39 -3.84
N GLU A 5 -29.79 -1.28 -3.80
CA GLU A 5 -29.22 0.04 -3.61
C GLU A 5 -28.21 -0.08 -2.47
N ASP A 6 -26.95 0.14 -2.79
CA ASP A 6 -25.88 0.35 -1.80
C ASP A 6 -26.21 1.67 -1.07
N THR A 7 -27.25 1.60 -0.22
CA THR A 7 -27.60 2.66 0.73
C THR A 7 -26.42 2.74 1.67
N GLY A 8 -25.57 3.71 1.39
CA GLY A 8 -24.29 3.94 2.05
C GLY A 8 -24.42 3.71 3.56
N MET A 9 -23.59 2.82 4.06
CA MET A 9 -23.51 2.49 5.49
C MET A 9 -23.33 3.79 6.27
N THR A 10 -24.25 4.06 7.18
CA THR A 10 -24.17 5.23 8.07
C THR A 10 -23.70 4.77 9.44
N ILE A 11 -22.62 5.36 9.93
CA ILE A 11 -22.04 5.08 11.24
C ILE A 11 -22.00 6.36 12.07
N ALA A 12 -22.24 6.25 13.38
CA ALA A 12 -22.04 7.37 14.29
C ALA A 12 -20.62 7.30 14.86
N MET A 13 -19.74 8.21 14.46
CA MET A 13 -18.39 8.32 15.00
C MET A 13 -18.29 9.49 15.98
N HIS A 14 -17.85 9.18 17.19
CA HIS A 14 -17.53 10.17 18.21
C HIS A 14 -16.05 10.55 18.15
N TRP A 15 -15.68 11.63 18.83
CA TRP A 15 -14.28 12.09 18.82
C TRP A 15 -13.27 11.04 19.31
N HIS A 16 -13.67 10.22 20.29
CA HIS A 16 -12.82 9.14 20.79
C HIS A 16 -12.57 8.03 19.74
N ASP A 17 -13.51 7.78 18.82
CA ASP A 17 -13.35 6.78 17.75
C ASP A 17 -12.29 7.23 16.74
N TRP A 18 -12.24 8.53 16.43
CA TRP A 18 -11.19 9.11 15.59
C TRP A 18 -9.80 8.99 16.22
N LEU A 19 -9.71 9.20 17.54
CA LEU A 19 -8.47 9.01 18.28
C LEU A 19 -8.07 7.53 18.34
N ALA A 20 -9.03 6.64 18.51
CA ALA A 20 -8.79 5.19 18.49
C ALA A 20 -8.31 4.72 17.10
N LEU A 21 -8.95 5.21 16.03
CA LEU A 21 -8.55 4.97 14.66
C LEU A 21 -7.11 5.46 14.41
N PHE A 22 -6.80 6.68 14.80
CA PHE A 22 -5.46 7.24 14.68
C PHE A 22 -4.41 6.41 15.44
N GLY A 23 -4.70 6.06 16.70
CA GLY A 23 -3.81 5.24 17.54
C GLY A 23 -3.58 3.84 16.96
N GLN A 24 -4.63 3.23 16.39
CA GLN A 24 -4.52 1.93 15.74
C GLN A 24 -3.59 2.00 14.52
N TYR A 25 -3.73 3.02 13.67
CA TYR A 25 -2.84 3.19 12.52
C TYR A 25 -1.40 3.52 12.92
N MET A 26 -1.19 4.25 14.02
CA MET A 26 0.15 4.43 14.61
C MET A 26 0.77 3.10 15.04
N LEU A 27 -0.01 2.24 15.70
CA LEU A 27 0.44 0.92 16.12
C LEU A 27 0.78 0.03 14.91
N LEU A 28 -0.11 -0.01 13.91
CA LEU A 28 0.11 -0.75 12.67
C LEU A 28 1.34 -0.26 11.91
N SER A 29 1.64 1.05 11.95
CA SER A 29 2.85 1.61 11.36
C SER A 29 4.13 1.04 11.99
N LEU A 30 4.15 0.84 13.29
CA LEU A 30 5.29 0.23 13.98
C LEU A 30 5.42 -1.27 13.70
N LEU A 31 4.31 -1.95 13.46
CA LEU A 31 4.27 -3.38 13.12
C LEU A 31 4.57 -3.65 11.64
N SER A 32 4.40 -2.67 10.77
CA SER A 32 4.57 -2.79 9.32
C SER A 32 6.04 -2.79 8.85
N ILE A 33 6.91 -3.56 9.51
CA ILE A 33 8.35 -3.62 9.20
C ILE A 33 8.64 -4.07 7.76
N SER A 34 7.77 -4.92 7.20
CA SER A 34 7.89 -5.44 5.82
C SER A 34 6.95 -4.75 4.82
N GLY A 35 6.30 -3.66 5.22
CA GLY A 35 5.39 -2.88 4.37
C GLY A 35 3.95 -2.90 4.85
N ALA A 36 3.19 -1.86 4.52
CA ALA A 36 1.81 -1.68 4.99
C ALA A 36 0.86 -2.82 4.56
N ILE A 37 1.17 -3.52 3.46
CA ILE A 37 0.33 -4.62 2.96
C ILE A 37 0.27 -5.81 3.93
N THR A 38 1.29 -6.02 4.75
CA THR A 38 1.31 -7.10 5.73
C THR A 38 0.36 -6.88 6.89
N THR A 39 -0.10 -5.66 7.10
CA THR A 39 -1.05 -5.29 8.14
C THR A 39 -2.51 -5.29 7.66
N VAL A 40 -2.77 -5.63 6.39
CA VAL A 40 -4.13 -5.71 5.82
C VAL A 40 -5.07 -6.61 6.63
N PRO A 41 -4.67 -7.81 7.08
CA PRO A 41 -5.55 -8.64 7.92
C PRO A 41 -5.92 -7.98 9.25
N ASP A 42 -4.99 -7.26 9.88
CA ASP A 42 -5.24 -6.55 11.13
C ASP A 42 -6.15 -5.34 10.91
N MET A 43 -6.00 -4.63 9.79
CA MET A 43 -6.90 -3.54 9.38
C MET A 43 -8.32 -4.06 9.15
N HIS A 44 -8.46 -5.18 8.43
CA HIS A 44 -9.76 -5.81 8.20
C HIS A 44 -10.44 -6.17 9.52
N ARG A 45 -9.72 -6.86 10.39
CA ARG A 45 -10.23 -7.23 11.71
C ARG A 45 -10.70 -6.01 12.50
N TYR A 46 -9.93 -4.93 12.50
CA TYR A 46 -10.25 -3.73 13.25
C TYR A 46 -11.41 -2.95 12.64
N LEU A 47 -11.36 -2.65 11.34
CA LEU A 47 -12.32 -1.77 10.68
C LEU A 47 -13.65 -2.45 10.36
N VAL A 48 -13.61 -3.73 10.00
CA VAL A 48 -14.80 -4.49 9.58
C VAL A 48 -15.34 -5.33 10.73
N ALA A 49 -14.52 -6.26 11.27
CA ALA A 49 -15.02 -7.25 12.22
C ALA A 49 -15.29 -6.68 13.63
N GLN A 50 -14.44 -5.76 14.13
CA GLN A 50 -14.58 -5.24 15.50
C GLN A 50 -15.46 -3.99 15.58
N HIS A 51 -15.28 -3.05 14.67
CA HIS A 51 -15.97 -1.74 14.75
C HIS A 51 -17.10 -1.59 13.73
N GLY A 52 -17.12 -2.41 12.66
CA GLY A 52 -18.13 -2.28 11.63
C GLY A 52 -18.11 -0.91 10.94
N TRP A 53 -16.95 -0.25 10.84
CA TRP A 53 -16.81 1.06 10.21
C TRP A 53 -16.74 0.98 8.68
N LEU A 54 -16.39 -0.20 8.15
CA LEU A 54 -16.41 -0.52 6.74
C LEU A 54 -17.14 -1.83 6.50
N THR A 55 -17.74 -1.96 5.33
CA THR A 55 -18.19 -3.26 4.81
C THR A 55 -17.03 -4.04 4.21
N ASP A 56 -17.17 -5.37 4.09
CA ASP A 56 -16.19 -6.22 3.40
C ASP A 56 -15.97 -5.77 1.95
N ALA A 57 -17.03 -5.33 1.27
CA ALA A 57 -16.98 -4.82 -0.09
C ALA A 57 -16.16 -3.53 -0.18
N GLN A 58 -16.39 -2.56 0.72
CA GLN A 58 -15.63 -1.31 0.76
C GLN A 58 -14.16 -1.56 1.08
N PHE A 59 -13.89 -2.46 2.01
CA PHE A 59 -12.52 -2.85 2.36
C PHE A 59 -11.79 -3.46 1.16
N SER A 60 -12.38 -4.50 0.56
CA SER A 60 -11.78 -5.23 -0.56
C SER A 60 -11.60 -4.35 -1.79
N SER A 61 -12.57 -3.49 -2.11
CA SER A 61 -12.47 -2.54 -3.22
C SER A 61 -11.36 -1.51 -2.98
N SER A 62 -11.19 -1.02 -1.75
CA SER A 62 -10.11 -0.10 -1.40
C SER A 62 -8.73 -0.71 -1.65
N VAL A 63 -8.55 -1.99 -1.27
CA VAL A 63 -7.30 -2.71 -1.55
C VAL A 63 -7.12 -2.93 -3.05
N ALA A 64 -8.15 -3.38 -3.76
CA ALA A 64 -8.09 -3.67 -5.19
C ALA A 64 -7.75 -2.42 -6.03
N ILE A 65 -8.42 -1.29 -5.75
CA ILE A 65 -8.15 0.00 -6.42
C ILE A 65 -6.72 0.46 -6.16
N ALA A 66 -6.27 0.37 -4.91
CA ALA A 66 -4.90 0.77 -4.56
C ALA A 66 -3.83 -0.09 -5.24
N GLN A 67 -4.10 -1.38 -5.44
CA GLN A 67 -3.18 -2.29 -6.13
C GLN A 67 -3.19 -2.08 -7.66
N ALA A 68 -4.32 -1.68 -8.22
CA ALA A 68 -4.42 -1.36 -9.64
C ALA A 68 -3.82 0.02 -9.99
N ALA A 69 -3.80 0.95 -9.04
CA ALA A 69 -3.28 2.29 -9.25
C ALA A 69 -1.74 2.31 -9.24
N PRO A 70 -1.09 2.97 -10.20
CA PRO A 70 0.35 3.17 -10.14
C PRO A 70 0.68 4.18 -9.03
N GLY A 71 1.38 3.72 -7.98
CA GLY A 71 1.74 4.61 -6.88
C GLY A 71 2.25 3.91 -5.63
N PRO A 72 2.38 4.66 -4.53
CA PRO A 72 2.83 4.07 -3.27
C PRO A 72 1.79 3.09 -2.73
N ASN A 73 2.26 1.94 -2.29
CA ASN A 73 1.44 0.82 -1.81
C ASN A 73 0.62 1.14 -0.52
N VAL A 74 0.71 2.38 -0.03
CA VAL A 74 -0.05 2.87 1.14
C VAL A 74 -1.39 3.51 0.74
N LEU A 75 -1.69 3.60 -0.55
CA LEU A 75 -2.92 4.23 -1.06
C LEU A 75 -4.20 3.57 -0.51
N PHE A 76 -4.19 2.24 -0.27
CA PHE A 76 -5.34 1.56 0.32
C PHE A 76 -5.70 2.09 1.72
N VAL A 77 -4.72 2.54 2.50
CA VAL A 77 -4.94 3.17 3.80
C VAL A 77 -5.72 4.47 3.66
N ALA A 78 -5.34 5.29 2.67
CA ALA A 78 -6.04 6.53 2.36
C ALA A 78 -7.50 6.28 1.97
N LEU A 79 -7.75 5.27 1.11
CA LEU A 79 -9.08 4.89 0.65
C LEU A 79 -9.94 4.33 1.80
N MET A 80 -9.36 3.51 2.67
CA MET A 80 -10.06 3.03 3.87
C MET A 80 -10.45 4.17 4.79
N GLY A 81 -9.54 5.10 5.09
CA GLY A 81 -9.83 6.28 5.89
C GLY A 81 -10.90 7.18 5.26
N TRP A 82 -10.84 7.35 3.93
CA TRP A 82 -11.86 8.06 3.17
C TRP A 82 -13.23 7.43 3.31
N ASN A 83 -13.35 6.12 3.12
CA ASN A 83 -14.62 5.39 3.24
C ASN A 83 -15.18 5.42 4.67
N VAL A 84 -14.32 5.28 5.71
CA VAL A 84 -14.74 5.44 7.10
C VAL A 84 -15.32 6.83 7.33
N GLY A 85 -14.67 7.89 6.82
CA GLY A 85 -15.17 9.25 6.95
C GLY A 85 -16.45 9.51 6.18
N LEU A 86 -16.61 8.95 4.98
CA LEU A 86 -17.86 9.02 4.22
C LEU A 86 -18.99 8.35 4.97
N ASN A 87 -18.77 7.13 5.49
CA ASN A 87 -19.77 6.40 6.26
C ASN A 87 -20.20 7.17 7.53
N ALA A 88 -19.25 7.87 8.18
CA ALA A 88 -19.54 8.75 9.32
C ALA A 88 -20.35 9.99 8.94
N GLY A 89 -20.29 10.42 7.68
CA GLY A 89 -21.03 11.57 7.17
C GLY A 89 -22.37 11.24 6.51
N GLY A 90 -22.84 10.01 6.58
CA GLY A 90 -24.08 9.58 5.92
C GLY A 90 -23.89 8.97 4.54
N GLY A 91 -22.68 8.51 4.22
CA GLY A 91 -22.37 7.88 2.94
C GLY A 91 -22.15 8.88 1.81
N ILE A 92 -22.10 8.35 0.58
CA ILE A 92 -21.85 9.15 -0.65
C ILE A 92 -22.95 10.21 -0.86
N GLY A 93 -24.19 9.96 -0.40
CA GLY A 93 -25.32 10.88 -0.48
C GLY A 93 -25.40 11.92 0.64
N GLY A 94 -24.50 11.90 1.62
CA GLY A 94 -24.53 12.76 2.81
C GLY A 94 -24.14 14.25 2.57
N GLY A 95 -23.97 14.65 1.30
CA GLY A 95 -23.66 16.03 0.92
C GLY A 95 -22.24 16.48 1.26
N PRO A 96 -21.99 17.80 1.26
CA PRO A 96 -20.63 18.34 1.48
C PRO A 96 -20.00 17.95 2.81
N GLY A 97 -20.81 17.74 3.85
CA GLY A 97 -20.34 17.32 5.16
C GLY A 97 -19.69 15.93 5.15
N ALA A 98 -20.28 14.98 4.40
CA ALA A 98 -19.73 13.64 4.25
C ALA A 98 -18.36 13.65 3.53
N TRP A 99 -18.21 14.49 2.53
CA TRP A 99 -16.92 14.65 1.81
C TRP A 99 -15.84 15.22 2.72
N LEU A 100 -16.18 16.21 3.55
CA LEU A 100 -15.25 16.77 4.55
C LEU A 100 -14.82 15.72 5.57
N LEU A 101 -15.77 14.90 6.08
CA LEU A 101 -15.44 13.80 6.98
C LEU A 101 -14.65 12.70 6.27
N GLY A 102 -14.92 12.42 5.00
CA GLY A 102 -14.10 11.53 4.18
C GLY A 102 -12.65 12.00 4.08
N PHE A 103 -12.46 13.28 3.77
CA PHE A 103 -11.11 13.88 3.73
C PHE A 103 -10.43 13.88 5.11
N PHE A 104 -11.18 14.14 6.18
CA PHE A 104 -10.66 14.05 7.53
C PHE A 104 -10.24 12.63 7.89
N GLY A 105 -11.04 11.61 7.57
CA GLY A 105 -10.71 10.21 7.79
C GLY A 105 -9.45 9.78 7.02
N LEU A 106 -9.33 10.21 5.75
CA LEU A 106 -8.13 10.02 4.94
C LEU A 106 -6.90 10.61 5.64
N LEU A 107 -6.99 11.86 6.13
CA LEU A 107 -5.87 12.51 6.82
C LEU A 107 -5.50 11.78 8.12
N VAL A 108 -6.48 11.40 8.91
CA VAL A 108 -6.27 10.68 10.19
C VAL A 108 -5.50 9.38 9.97
N THR A 109 -5.93 8.56 9.01
CA THR A 109 -5.29 7.27 8.73
C THR A 109 -3.91 7.43 8.10
N MET A 110 -3.76 8.36 7.14
CA MET A 110 -2.47 8.62 6.48
C MET A 110 -1.44 9.19 7.44
N VAL A 111 -1.82 10.18 8.25
CA VAL A 111 -0.90 10.73 9.26
C VAL A 111 -0.58 9.67 10.31
N GLY A 112 -1.57 8.89 10.76
CA GLY A 112 -1.38 7.80 11.72
C GLY A 112 -0.35 6.77 11.25
N ILE A 113 -0.46 6.30 10.02
CA ILE A 113 0.46 5.28 9.51
C ILE A 113 1.83 5.85 9.11
N MET A 114 1.91 7.08 8.64
CA MET A 114 3.17 7.67 8.18
C MET A 114 4.00 8.29 9.32
N LEU A 115 3.37 8.82 10.35
CA LEU A 115 4.06 9.59 11.40
C LEU A 115 5.11 8.74 12.16
N PRO A 116 4.79 7.53 12.69
CA PRO A 116 5.79 6.73 13.39
C PRO A 116 6.91 6.24 12.48
N SER A 117 6.57 5.74 11.28
CA SER A 117 7.55 5.23 10.32
C SER A 117 8.51 6.30 9.82
N THR A 118 8.02 7.50 9.51
CA THR A 118 8.85 8.61 9.03
C THR A 118 9.73 9.17 10.15
N THR A 119 9.20 9.32 11.37
CA THR A 119 9.98 9.78 12.53
C THR A 119 11.07 8.78 12.87
N LEU A 120 10.75 7.49 12.94
CA LEU A 120 11.72 6.43 13.18
C LEU A 120 12.83 6.42 12.13
N THR A 121 12.43 6.47 10.85
CA THR A 121 13.37 6.51 9.72
C THR A 121 14.26 7.75 9.78
N TYR A 122 13.69 8.91 10.08
CA TYR A 122 14.45 10.15 10.21
C TYR A 122 15.50 10.06 11.32
N PHE A 123 15.10 9.62 12.52
CA PHE A 123 16.04 9.49 13.63
C PHE A 123 17.08 8.41 13.39
N ALA A 124 16.69 7.26 12.86
CA ALA A 124 17.61 6.17 12.53
C ALA A 124 18.63 6.59 11.46
N THR A 125 18.18 7.27 10.40
CA THR A 125 19.05 7.76 9.35
C THR A 125 19.99 8.84 9.85
N ARG A 126 19.49 9.80 10.62
CA ARG A 126 20.30 10.86 11.22
C ARG A 126 21.36 10.29 12.17
N TRP A 127 20.96 9.35 13.03
CA TRP A 127 21.87 8.67 13.94
C TRP A 127 22.93 7.86 13.18
N GLY A 128 22.51 7.09 12.20
CA GLY A 128 23.39 6.28 11.35
C GLY A 128 24.37 7.15 10.54
N HIS A 129 23.92 8.32 10.05
CA HIS A 129 24.77 9.26 9.34
C HIS A 129 25.81 9.90 10.27
N ARG A 130 25.40 10.29 11.48
CA ARG A 130 26.30 10.86 12.50
C ARG A 130 27.35 9.87 12.99
N ASN A 131 27.00 8.58 13.04
CA ASN A 131 27.87 7.50 13.51
C ASN A 131 28.45 6.64 12.38
N ARG A 132 28.47 7.13 11.14
CA ARG A 132 28.90 6.36 9.95
C ARG A 132 30.33 5.83 10.00
N THR A 133 31.20 6.42 10.83
CA THR A 133 32.60 6.01 11.04
C THR A 133 32.73 4.87 12.03
N ARG A 134 31.72 4.61 12.85
CA ARG A 134 31.76 3.51 13.83
C ARG A 134 31.77 2.15 13.13
N ARG A 135 32.57 1.25 13.65
CA ARG A 135 32.73 -0.11 13.07
C ARG A 135 31.41 -0.88 13.08
N GLU A 136 30.63 -0.75 14.16
CA GLU A 136 29.33 -1.43 14.32
C GLU A 136 28.33 -0.98 13.24
N VAL A 137 28.23 0.32 12.96
CA VAL A 137 27.33 0.87 11.94
C VAL A 137 27.74 0.42 10.52
N ARG A 138 29.05 0.36 10.27
CA ARG A 138 29.58 -0.13 9.00
C ARG A 138 29.32 -1.63 8.84
N ALA A 139 29.60 -2.42 9.87
CA ALA A 139 29.34 -3.87 9.86
C ALA A 139 27.85 -4.17 9.66
N PHE A 140 26.96 -3.45 10.36
CA PHE A 140 25.53 -3.58 10.19
C PHE A 140 25.09 -3.29 8.74
N LYS A 141 25.55 -2.18 8.14
CA LYS A 141 25.22 -1.84 6.75
C LYS A 141 25.74 -2.89 5.77
N GLN A 142 26.95 -3.39 5.98
CA GLN A 142 27.52 -4.43 5.11
C GLN A 142 26.79 -5.76 5.26
N GLY A 143 26.37 -6.12 6.48
CA GLY A 143 25.60 -7.33 6.73
C GLY A 143 24.17 -7.26 6.19
N MET A 144 23.55 -6.06 6.19
CA MET A 144 22.21 -5.87 5.65
C MET A 144 22.15 -5.83 4.13
N ALA A 145 23.23 -5.46 3.46
CA ALA A 145 23.26 -5.35 1.99
C ALA A 145 22.84 -6.65 1.26
N PRO A 146 23.38 -7.85 1.58
CA PRO A 146 22.95 -9.08 0.92
C PRO A 146 21.50 -9.46 1.24
N VAL A 147 21.02 -9.12 2.46
CA VAL A 147 19.62 -9.37 2.86
C VAL A 147 18.66 -8.54 1.99
N VAL A 148 18.96 -7.25 1.78
CA VAL A 148 18.15 -6.37 0.92
C VAL A 148 18.14 -6.88 -0.52
N VAL A 149 19.30 -7.28 -1.06
CA VAL A 149 19.38 -7.85 -2.41
C VAL A 149 18.57 -9.14 -2.52
N GLY A 150 18.67 -10.04 -1.53
CA GLY A 150 17.88 -11.27 -1.48
C GLY A 150 16.38 -11.00 -1.43
N LEU A 151 15.95 -10.03 -0.63
CA LEU A 151 14.54 -9.61 -0.55
C LEU A 151 14.04 -9.03 -1.88
N LEU A 152 14.83 -8.21 -2.56
CA LEU A 152 14.45 -7.66 -3.86
C LEU A 152 14.29 -8.76 -4.92
N ILE A 153 15.21 -9.72 -4.95
CA ILE A 153 15.12 -10.88 -5.86
C ILE A 153 13.89 -11.73 -5.52
N ALA A 154 13.67 -12.03 -4.24
CA ALA A 154 12.51 -12.81 -3.78
C ALA A 154 11.19 -12.11 -4.12
N THR A 155 11.09 -10.80 -3.90
CA THR A 155 9.90 -10.01 -4.25
C THR A 155 9.66 -10.02 -5.76
N GLY A 156 10.72 -9.82 -6.57
CA GLY A 156 10.62 -9.91 -8.02
C GLY A 156 10.15 -11.30 -8.48
N TRP A 157 10.66 -12.36 -7.85
CA TRP A 157 10.22 -13.73 -8.12
C TRP A 157 8.75 -13.96 -7.78
N VAL A 158 8.31 -13.56 -6.58
CA VAL A 158 6.92 -13.70 -6.13
C VAL A 158 5.96 -12.96 -7.04
N LEU A 159 6.29 -11.72 -7.44
CA LEU A 159 5.48 -10.93 -8.37
C LEU A 159 5.43 -11.57 -9.76
N ALA A 160 6.54 -12.09 -10.26
CA ALA A 160 6.57 -12.80 -11.53
C ALA A 160 5.78 -14.12 -11.48
N ALA A 161 5.86 -14.86 -10.37
CA ALA A 161 5.15 -16.13 -10.19
C ALA A 161 3.65 -15.94 -9.92
N GLY A 162 3.25 -14.85 -9.25
CA GLY A 162 1.84 -14.56 -8.90
C GLY A 162 0.96 -14.28 -10.11
N ASN A 163 1.52 -13.88 -11.24
CA ASN A 163 0.77 -13.65 -12.49
C ASN A 163 0.37 -14.94 -13.25
N HIS A 164 0.65 -16.12 -12.68
CA HIS A 164 0.36 -17.40 -13.34
C HIS A 164 -1.03 -17.97 -13.04
N ALA A 165 -2.01 -17.13 -12.68
CA ALA A 165 -3.39 -17.55 -12.41
C ALA A 165 -4.19 -17.99 -13.65
N GLY A 166 -3.56 -18.05 -14.84
CA GLY A 166 -4.16 -18.52 -16.09
C GLY A 166 -3.40 -19.72 -16.69
N ASN A 167 -4.13 -20.68 -17.29
CA ASN A 167 -3.60 -21.91 -17.90
C ASN A 167 -2.72 -21.70 -19.17
N ALA A 168 -2.24 -20.49 -19.46
CA ALA A 168 -1.38 -20.24 -20.62
C ALA A 168 0.10 -20.24 -20.21
N PRO A 169 0.99 -20.87 -21.01
CA PRO A 169 2.42 -20.84 -20.72
C PRO A 169 2.96 -19.41 -20.84
N ALA A 170 3.28 -18.84 -19.70
CA ALA A 170 3.69 -17.43 -19.56
C ALA A 170 5.15 -17.18 -20.03
N TRP A 171 5.63 -17.91 -21.04
CA TRP A 171 7.02 -17.76 -21.54
C TRP A 171 7.30 -16.36 -22.09
N HIS A 172 6.28 -15.67 -22.64
CA HIS A 172 6.40 -14.29 -23.10
C HIS A 172 6.70 -13.32 -21.95
N LEU A 173 6.08 -13.53 -20.77
CA LEU A 173 6.33 -12.73 -19.56
C LEU A 173 7.77 -12.92 -19.08
N TRP A 174 8.28 -14.15 -19.11
CA TRP A 174 9.67 -14.45 -18.76
C TRP A 174 10.67 -13.83 -19.75
N LEU A 175 10.33 -13.86 -21.06
CA LEU A 175 11.13 -13.18 -22.07
C LEU A 175 11.14 -11.66 -21.88
N LEU A 176 9.97 -11.07 -21.60
CA LEU A 176 9.85 -9.64 -21.35
C LEU A 176 10.64 -9.23 -20.11
N THR A 177 10.52 -10.01 -19.02
CA THR A 177 11.27 -9.78 -17.79
C THR A 177 12.78 -9.90 -18.01
N GLY A 178 13.22 -10.93 -18.72
CA GLY A 178 14.62 -11.13 -19.08
C GLY A 178 15.17 -10.01 -19.97
N ALA A 179 14.41 -9.60 -20.98
CA ALA A 179 14.76 -8.49 -21.87
C ALA A 179 14.85 -7.17 -21.09
N ALA A 180 13.86 -6.86 -20.24
CA ALA A 180 13.88 -5.67 -19.41
C ALA A 180 15.07 -5.66 -18.45
N ALA A 181 15.36 -6.79 -17.80
CA ALA A 181 16.53 -6.94 -16.92
C ALA A 181 17.85 -6.71 -17.66
N LEU A 182 17.99 -7.29 -18.88
CA LEU A 182 19.17 -7.13 -19.72
C LEU A 182 19.36 -5.67 -20.17
N ILE A 183 18.25 -5.01 -20.58
CA ILE A 183 18.27 -3.60 -21.00
C ILE A 183 18.68 -2.72 -19.83
N VAL A 184 18.11 -2.90 -18.63
CA VAL A 184 18.47 -2.14 -17.42
C VAL A 184 19.95 -2.35 -17.06
N TRP A 185 20.43 -3.58 -17.17
CA TRP A 185 21.83 -3.90 -16.86
C TRP A 185 22.83 -3.31 -17.84
N ARG A 186 22.48 -3.33 -19.14
CA ARG A 186 23.39 -2.89 -20.21
C ARG A 186 23.29 -1.41 -20.53
N THR A 187 22.15 -0.77 -20.25
CA THR A 187 21.87 0.61 -20.64
C THR A 187 21.44 1.44 -19.44
N ARG A 188 21.69 2.75 -19.53
CA ARG A 188 21.20 3.72 -18.53
C ARG A 188 19.87 4.37 -18.95
N ILE A 189 19.03 3.61 -19.65
CA ILE A 189 17.72 4.10 -20.10
C ILE A 189 16.86 4.39 -18.87
N HIS A 190 16.14 5.51 -18.90
CA HIS A 190 15.27 5.92 -17.81
C HIS A 190 14.12 4.90 -17.66
N LEU A 191 13.85 4.46 -16.43
CA LEU A 191 12.85 3.43 -16.10
C LEU A 191 11.46 3.72 -16.71
N LEU A 192 11.09 5.00 -16.86
CA LEU A 192 9.83 5.43 -17.47
C LEU A 192 9.64 4.94 -18.93
N TRP A 193 10.72 4.84 -19.71
CA TRP A 193 10.61 4.30 -21.06
C TRP A 193 10.28 2.81 -21.09
N LEU A 194 10.85 2.05 -20.15
CA LEU A 194 10.56 0.62 -19.99
C LEU A 194 9.12 0.40 -19.50
N LEU A 195 8.66 1.23 -18.54
CA LEU A 195 7.27 1.19 -18.09
C LEU A 195 6.29 1.56 -19.21
N GLY A 196 6.62 2.60 -20.01
CA GLY A 196 5.81 3.01 -21.16
C GLY A 196 5.74 1.92 -22.23
N ALA A 197 6.87 1.28 -22.55
CA ALA A 197 6.92 0.17 -23.50
C ALA A 197 6.11 -1.04 -22.99
N GLY A 198 6.22 -1.39 -21.70
CA GLY A 198 5.44 -2.45 -21.08
C GLY A 198 3.93 -2.17 -21.10
N ALA A 199 3.53 -0.92 -20.81
CA ALA A 199 2.13 -0.51 -20.87
C ALA A 199 1.55 -0.60 -22.28
N VAL A 200 2.32 -0.20 -23.30
CA VAL A 200 1.91 -0.31 -24.72
C VAL A 200 1.77 -1.78 -25.14
N LEU A 201 2.72 -2.63 -24.78
CA LEU A 201 2.67 -4.07 -25.08
C LEU A 201 1.47 -4.75 -24.39
N GLY A 202 1.17 -4.36 -23.15
CA GLY A 202 -0.01 -4.84 -22.43
C GLY A 202 -1.32 -4.34 -23.04
N ALA A 203 -1.39 -3.09 -23.51
CA ALA A 203 -2.57 -2.53 -24.16
C ALA A 203 -2.89 -3.18 -25.53
N ILE A 204 -1.86 -3.67 -26.23
CA ILE A 204 -1.99 -4.40 -27.51
C ILE A 204 -2.40 -5.87 -27.28
N GLY A 205 -2.44 -6.33 -26.03
CA GLY A 205 -2.79 -7.71 -25.69
C GLY A 205 -1.69 -8.75 -26.02
N PHE A 206 -0.43 -8.29 -26.11
CA PHE A 206 0.72 -9.17 -26.36
C PHE A 206 1.19 -9.86 -25.08
N VAL A 207 0.75 -9.34 -23.92
CA VAL A 207 1.11 -9.82 -22.58
C VAL A 207 -0.12 -9.77 -21.70
#